data_ba1b1d6aebb7a5654b98baffaef6e202
#
_entry.id   ba1b1d6aebb7a5654b98baffaef6e202
#
_cell.length_a   1.000
_cell.length_b   1.000
_cell.length_c   1.000
_cell.angle_alpha   90.00
_cell.angle_beta   90.00
_cell.angle_gamma   90.00
#
_symmetry.space_group_name_H-M   'P 1'
#
loop_
_entity.id
_entity.type
_entity.pdbx_description
1 polymer ?
#
loop_
_entity_poly.entity_id
_entity_poly.type
_entity_poly.pdbx_seq_one_letter_code
_entity_poly.pdbx_strand_id
1 'polypeptide(L)'
;NAGQIIITEVLTELIARDYAYAVYHPVDEAGYNDTVLDALVKQGFVNIAPPGASHPLYAVDMKDPIVIFSEVETIIKNPFNKNPRVLQALEQAHTNLLAVMRRIYPGKLLLSFNTSAMHHKIITKMAHINGVSIVDDPKKRSGPYMSVPFGKALSDVLVPNTVTKSLHIEKYFNRAVKGFTIAETHHYSSVENQVRTIKSFNRPVILIDDLLHKGHRMRMLTPYLIKNQVEIKEVLVGVMTGQAMDMMAEKHIKAECAYYLPTLEVWLNERDCYPFIGGDSIDNAHDYSGYDRNPSVNLILPYVKPAFIKHSDPDAAFLYSLTCLKNARLIMKTLQDVYQET
;
A
#
# COMPACT_ATOMS: atom_id res chain seq x y z
N ASN A 1 -4.73 -4.37 -16.03
CA ASN A 1 -3.28 -4.49 -16.20
C ASN A 1 -2.76 -5.86 -15.70
N ALA A 2 -3.26 -6.96 -16.31
CA ALA A 2 -2.93 -8.33 -15.89
C ALA A 2 -1.41 -8.62 -15.98
N GLY A 3 -0.73 -8.11 -17.01
CA GLY A 3 0.71 -8.33 -17.20
C GLY A 3 1.56 -7.79 -16.05
N GLN A 4 1.24 -6.61 -15.54
CA GLN A 4 1.95 -6.02 -14.40
C GLN A 4 1.74 -6.83 -13.11
N ILE A 5 0.53 -7.34 -12.89
CA ILE A 5 0.24 -8.20 -11.73
C ILE A 5 1.08 -9.48 -11.80
N ILE A 6 1.11 -10.15 -12.96
CA ILE A 6 1.90 -11.39 -13.15
C ILE A 6 3.38 -11.14 -12.92
N ILE A 7 3.95 -10.07 -13.47
CA ILE A 7 5.37 -9.75 -13.29
C ILE A 7 5.65 -9.45 -11.80
N THR A 8 4.81 -8.71 -11.12
CA THR A 8 4.94 -8.43 -9.67
C THR A 8 4.91 -9.73 -8.86
N GLU A 9 4.04 -10.68 -9.19
CA GLU A 9 3.99 -12.00 -8.56
C GLU A 9 5.31 -12.76 -8.74
N VAL A 10 5.80 -12.85 -9.98
CA VAL A 10 7.05 -13.57 -10.28
C VAL A 10 8.23 -12.94 -9.54
N LEU A 11 8.37 -11.62 -9.59
CA LEU A 11 9.48 -10.92 -8.93
C LEU A 11 9.41 -11.05 -7.39
N THR A 12 8.23 -11.00 -6.82
CA THR A 12 8.05 -11.17 -5.37
C THR A 12 8.42 -12.60 -4.94
N GLU A 13 8.06 -13.60 -5.74
CA GLU A 13 8.46 -15.00 -5.49
C GLU A 13 9.99 -15.18 -5.59
N LEU A 14 10.64 -14.53 -6.56
CA LEU A 14 12.10 -14.57 -6.67
C LEU A 14 12.77 -13.93 -5.46
N ILE A 15 12.26 -12.78 -4.97
CA ILE A 15 12.75 -12.12 -3.76
C ILE A 15 12.57 -13.02 -2.54
N ALA A 16 11.42 -13.67 -2.40
CA ALA A 16 11.15 -14.60 -1.31
C ALA A 16 12.10 -15.82 -1.28
N ARG A 17 12.67 -16.16 -2.45
CA ARG A 17 13.71 -17.19 -2.62
C ARG A 17 15.14 -16.65 -2.54
N ASP A 18 15.32 -15.43 -2.08
CA ASP A 18 16.61 -14.75 -1.87
C ASP A 18 17.42 -14.49 -3.17
N TYR A 19 16.75 -14.34 -4.32
CA TYR A 19 17.42 -13.85 -5.52
C TYR A 19 17.66 -12.35 -5.42
N ALA A 20 18.92 -11.94 -5.63
CA ALA A 20 19.34 -10.53 -5.51
C ALA A 20 19.11 -9.72 -6.78
N TYR A 21 19.11 -10.37 -7.94
CA TYR A 21 18.98 -9.74 -9.25
C TYR A 21 18.06 -10.55 -10.15
N ALA A 22 17.31 -9.85 -10.99
CA ALA A 22 16.59 -10.44 -12.10
C ALA A 22 17.16 -9.93 -13.43
N VAL A 23 17.29 -10.82 -14.39
CA VAL A 23 17.81 -10.50 -15.72
C VAL A 23 16.79 -10.97 -16.77
N TYR A 24 16.50 -10.10 -17.72
CA TYR A 24 15.66 -10.40 -18.89
C TYR A 24 16.48 -10.28 -20.16
N HIS A 25 16.57 -11.36 -20.90
CA HIS A 25 17.22 -11.44 -22.20
C HIS A 25 16.20 -11.89 -23.24
N PRO A 26 15.80 -11.04 -24.18
CA PRO A 26 14.97 -11.46 -25.31
C PRO A 26 15.82 -12.32 -26.24
N VAL A 27 15.55 -13.63 -26.29
CA VAL A 27 16.43 -14.62 -26.97
C VAL A 27 16.17 -14.71 -28.46
N ASP A 28 14.97 -14.38 -28.95
CA ASP A 28 14.57 -14.49 -30.34
C ASP A 28 13.78 -13.28 -30.83
N GLU A 29 13.90 -12.95 -32.13
CA GLU A 29 13.08 -11.92 -32.78
C GLU A 29 11.57 -12.22 -32.66
N ALA A 30 11.18 -13.50 -32.62
CA ALA A 30 9.80 -13.95 -32.39
C ALA A 30 9.37 -13.85 -30.89
N GLY A 31 10.31 -13.73 -29.95
CA GLY A 31 10.09 -13.63 -28.52
C GLY A 31 10.17 -12.20 -27.98
N TYR A 32 10.46 -11.21 -28.82
CA TYR A 32 10.47 -9.80 -28.42
C TYR A 32 9.04 -9.32 -28.21
N ASN A 33 8.62 -9.27 -26.96
CA ASN A 33 7.30 -8.77 -26.59
C ASN A 33 7.45 -7.39 -25.99
N ASP A 34 7.19 -6.35 -26.79
CA ASP A 34 7.26 -4.95 -26.38
C ASP A 34 6.43 -4.67 -25.11
N THR A 35 5.32 -5.39 -24.95
CA THR A 35 4.45 -5.24 -23.79
C THR A 35 5.11 -5.73 -22.50
N VAL A 36 5.82 -6.88 -22.56
CA VAL A 36 6.58 -7.42 -21.42
C VAL A 36 7.74 -6.51 -21.10
N LEU A 37 8.50 -6.09 -22.10
CA LEU A 37 9.61 -5.18 -21.91
C LEU A 37 9.18 -3.85 -21.31
N ASP A 38 8.10 -3.23 -21.82
CA ASP A 38 7.56 -1.99 -21.27
C ASP A 38 7.16 -2.16 -19.79
N ALA A 39 6.54 -3.28 -19.44
CA ALA A 39 6.19 -3.59 -18.06
C ALA A 39 7.43 -3.78 -17.17
N LEU A 40 8.48 -4.47 -17.64
CA LEU A 40 9.74 -4.64 -16.90
C LEU A 40 10.47 -3.31 -16.73
N VAL A 41 10.56 -2.50 -17.78
CA VAL A 41 11.16 -1.17 -17.72
C VAL A 41 10.39 -0.27 -16.75
N LYS A 42 9.07 -0.34 -16.69
CA LYS A 42 8.27 0.37 -15.69
C LYS A 42 8.59 -0.05 -14.26
N GLN A 43 9.02 -1.28 -14.04
CA GLN A 43 9.43 -1.80 -12.73
C GLN A 43 10.91 -1.58 -12.39
N GLY A 44 11.65 -0.84 -13.19
CA GLY A 44 13.03 -0.44 -12.87
C GLY A 44 14.12 -1.19 -13.60
N PHE A 45 13.79 -2.14 -14.51
CA PHE A 45 14.78 -2.79 -15.33
C PHE A 45 15.51 -1.79 -16.23
N VAL A 46 16.83 -1.88 -16.26
CA VAL A 46 17.71 -1.04 -17.07
C VAL A 46 18.49 -1.89 -18.06
N ASN A 47 18.72 -1.36 -19.26
CA ASN A 47 19.57 -2.03 -20.23
C ASN A 47 21.03 -1.97 -19.77
N ILE A 48 21.65 -3.13 -19.57
CA ILE A 48 23.03 -3.31 -19.15
C ILE A 48 23.90 -3.92 -20.26
N ALA A 49 23.37 -4.11 -21.47
CA ALA A 49 24.14 -4.61 -22.59
C ALA A 49 25.32 -3.67 -22.90
N PRO A 50 26.53 -4.21 -23.16
CA PRO A 50 27.67 -3.38 -23.58
C PRO A 50 27.38 -2.65 -24.91
N PRO A 51 27.97 -1.49 -25.14
CA PRO A 51 27.88 -0.81 -26.43
C PRO A 51 28.27 -1.73 -27.59
N GLY A 52 27.39 -1.85 -28.60
CA GLY A 52 27.61 -2.72 -29.76
C GLY A 52 27.17 -4.18 -29.59
N ALA A 53 26.55 -4.53 -28.46
CA ALA A 53 25.92 -5.84 -28.32
C ALA A 53 24.78 -6.02 -29.33
N SER A 54 24.70 -7.25 -29.91
CA SER A 54 23.65 -7.60 -30.89
C SER A 54 22.25 -7.64 -30.31
N HIS A 55 22.13 -7.88 -29.00
CA HIS A 55 20.86 -7.98 -28.29
C HIS A 55 20.88 -7.18 -27.00
N PRO A 56 19.75 -6.57 -26.62
CA PRO A 56 19.64 -5.87 -25.33
C PRO A 56 19.60 -6.89 -24.17
N LEU A 57 20.16 -6.49 -23.04
CA LEU A 57 20.13 -7.25 -21.79
C LEU A 57 19.62 -6.34 -20.68
N TYR A 58 18.50 -6.67 -20.08
CA TYR A 58 17.90 -5.87 -19.03
C TYR A 58 18.09 -6.51 -17.67
N ALA A 59 18.43 -5.72 -16.66
CA ALA A 59 18.58 -6.21 -15.29
C ALA A 59 18.00 -5.23 -14.28
N VAL A 60 17.68 -5.75 -13.09
CA VAL A 60 17.21 -4.96 -11.94
C VAL A 60 17.80 -5.53 -10.65
N ASP A 61 18.15 -4.63 -9.74
CA ASP A 61 18.51 -4.97 -8.36
C ASP A 61 17.23 -5.17 -7.53
N MET A 62 17.02 -6.39 -7.03
CA MET A 62 15.85 -6.76 -6.22
C MET A 62 16.09 -6.64 -4.72
N LYS A 63 17.31 -6.29 -4.28
CA LYS A 63 17.59 -6.00 -2.87
C LYS A 63 16.97 -4.67 -2.50
N ASP A 64 16.29 -4.63 -1.36
CA ASP A 64 15.64 -3.44 -0.85
C ASP A 64 14.74 -2.74 -1.89
N PRO A 65 13.69 -3.43 -2.40
CA PRO A 65 12.81 -2.87 -3.41
C PRO A 65 12.04 -1.65 -2.90
N ILE A 66 11.60 -0.81 -3.84
CA ILE A 66 10.67 0.27 -3.59
C ILE A 66 9.25 -0.29 -3.74
N VAL A 67 8.41 -0.13 -2.72
CA VAL A 67 7.04 -0.63 -2.71
C VAL A 67 6.05 0.50 -2.90
N ILE A 68 5.15 0.35 -3.87
CA ILE A 68 4.08 1.31 -4.17
C ILE A 68 2.74 0.58 -4.10
N PHE A 69 1.83 1.06 -3.25
CA PHE A 69 0.45 0.59 -3.21
C PHE A 69 -0.41 1.47 -4.11
N SER A 70 -0.91 0.88 -5.20
CA SER A 70 -1.80 1.55 -6.15
C SER A 70 -3.25 1.38 -5.70
N GLU A 71 -3.83 2.45 -5.17
CA GLU A 71 -5.17 2.43 -4.58
C GLU A 71 -6.00 3.71 -4.86
N VAL A 72 -5.55 4.56 -5.81
CA VAL A 72 -6.20 5.87 -6.02
C VAL A 72 -7.66 5.72 -6.44
N GLU A 73 -7.99 4.69 -7.22
CA GLU A 73 -9.37 4.41 -7.61
C GLU A 73 -10.30 4.14 -6.43
N THR A 74 -9.77 3.65 -5.30
CA THR A 74 -10.59 3.30 -4.13
C THR A 74 -11.16 4.50 -3.40
N ILE A 75 -10.51 5.67 -3.52
CA ILE A 75 -10.96 6.92 -2.90
C ILE A 75 -11.88 7.75 -3.78
N ILE A 76 -12.00 7.39 -5.06
CA ILE A 76 -12.90 8.07 -6.00
C ILE A 76 -14.28 7.43 -5.88
N LYS A 77 -15.29 8.28 -5.60
CA LYS A 77 -16.66 7.82 -5.40
C LYS A 77 -17.34 7.41 -6.71
N ASN A 78 -18.27 6.45 -6.61
CA ASN A 78 -19.17 6.10 -7.69
C ASN A 78 -20.03 7.31 -8.11
N PRO A 79 -20.29 7.55 -9.41
CA PRO A 79 -19.94 6.69 -10.55
C PRO A 79 -18.57 6.98 -11.17
N PHE A 80 -17.84 7.98 -10.71
CA PHE A 80 -16.61 8.47 -11.32
C PHE A 80 -15.48 7.42 -11.34
N ASN A 81 -15.39 6.57 -10.34
CA ASN A 81 -14.39 5.49 -10.27
C ASN A 81 -14.56 4.40 -11.36
N LYS A 82 -15.66 4.43 -12.12
CA LYS A 82 -15.91 3.55 -13.26
C LYS A 82 -15.87 4.28 -14.61
N ASN A 83 -15.67 5.59 -14.57
CA ASN A 83 -15.62 6.38 -15.81
C ASN A 83 -14.30 6.13 -16.55
N PRO A 84 -14.33 5.74 -17.85
CA PRO A 84 -13.12 5.39 -18.60
C PRO A 84 -12.09 6.52 -18.67
N ARG A 85 -12.52 7.79 -18.76
CA ARG A 85 -11.61 8.94 -18.78
C ARG A 85 -10.91 9.12 -17.45
N VAL A 86 -11.60 8.90 -16.34
CA VAL A 86 -11.02 8.96 -14.99
C VAL A 86 -10.01 7.83 -14.82
N LEU A 87 -10.37 6.58 -15.19
CA LEU A 87 -9.45 5.45 -15.13
C LEU A 87 -8.20 5.68 -15.99
N GLN A 88 -8.33 6.24 -17.17
CA GLN A 88 -7.19 6.61 -18.03
C GLN A 88 -6.30 7.67 -17.38
N ALA A 89 -6.89 8.68 -16.74
CA ALA A 89 -6.13 9.71 -16.03
C ALA A 89 -5.35 9.13 -14.83
N LEU A 90 -5.94 8.17 -14.10
CA LEU A 90 -5.28 7.45 -13.02
C LEU A 90 -4.12 6.60 -13.53
N GLU A 91 -4.30 5.87 -14.61
CA GLU A 91 -3.24 5.06 -15.23
C GLU A 91 -2.08 5.93 -15.74
N GLN A 92 -2.39 7.08 -16.33
CA GLN A 92 -1.37 8.06 -16.74
C GLN A 92 -0.62 8.61 -15.54
N ALA A 93 -1.31 8.96 -14.46
CA ALA A 93 -0.71 9.46 -13.23
C ALA A 93 0.21 8.41 -12.60
N HIS A 94 -0.21 7.15 -12.55
CA HIS A 94 0.60 6.03 -12.10
C HIS A 94 1.87 5.85 -12.94
N THR A 95 1.74 5.87 -14.27
CA THR A 95 2.88 5.78 -15.19
C THR A 95 3.89 6.91 -14.99
N ASN A 96 3.40 8.14 -14.81
CA ASN A 96 4.26 9.29 -14.51
C ASN A 96 4.98 9.14 -13.18
N LEU A 97 4.30 8.63 -12.14
CA LEU A 97 4.89 8.38 -10.83
C LEU A 97 6.02 7.33 -10.93
N LEU A 98 5.78 6.21 -11.58
CA LEU A 98 6.80 5.18 -11.78
C LEU A 98 8.01 5.74 -12.56
N ALA A 99 7.77 6.57 -13.57
CA ALA A 99 8.83 7.18 -14.36
C ALA A 99 9.75 8.10 -13.54
N VAL A 100 9.19 8.89 -12.63
CA VAL A 100 10.00 9.75 -11.76
C VAL A 100 10.67 8.96 -10.65
N MET A 101 10.04 7.93 -10.11
CA MET A 101 10.64 7.06 -9.10
C MET A 101 11.87 6.33 -9.62
N ARG A 102 11.88 5.89 -10.88
CA ARG A 102 13.07 5.30 -11.54
C ARG A 102 14.26 6.27 -11.63
N ARG A 103 14.00 7.57 -11.71
CA ARG A 103 15.07 8.58 -11.70
C ARG A 103 15.66 8.78 -10.31
N ILE A 104 14.83 8.64 -9.27
CA ILE A 104 15.26 8.74 -7.87
C ILE A 104 16.03 7.50 -7.45
N TYR A 105 15.59 6.32 -7.91
CA TYR A 105 16.13 5.02 -7.56
C TYR A 105 16.56 4.24 -8.81
N PRO A 106 17.62 4.68 -9.52
CA PRO A 106 18.03 4.05 -10.77
C PRO A 106 18.49 2.61 -10.53
N GLY A 107 17.98 1.68 -11.34
CA GLY A 107 18.31 0.25 -11.28
C GLY A 107 17.72 -0.51 -10.09
N LYS A 108 16.96 0.14 -9.19
CA LYS A 108 16.22 -0.50 -8.12
C LYS A 108 14.85 -1.00 -8.61
N LEU A 109 14.45 -2.14 -8.10
CA LEU A 109 13.12 -2.70 -8.38
C LEU A 109 12.01 -1.83 -7.78
N LEU A 110 11.04 -1.47 -8.61
CA LEU A 110 9.79 -0.83 -8.22
C LEU A 110 8.66 -1.86 -8.22
N LEU A 111 8.23 -2.31 -7.06
CA LEU A 111 7.09 -3.21 -6.89
C LEU A 111 5.82 -2.40 -6.72
N SER A 112 4.97 -2.38 -7.74
CA SER A 112 3.64 -1.78 -7.66
C SER A 112 2.61 -2.87 -7.36
N PHE A 113 2.06 -2.85 -6.14
CA PHE A 113 0.99 -3.75 -5.72
C PHE A 113 -0.37 -3.16 -6.03
N ASN A 114 -1.13 -3.87 -6.86
CA ASN A 114 -2.55 -3.57 -7.02
C ASN A 114 -3.28 -3.97 -5.73
N THR A 115 -3.84 -2.98 -5.05
CA THR A 115 -4.48 -3.16 -3.75
C THR A 115 -5.65 -4.13 -3.82
N SER A 116 -6.46 -4.09 -4.89
CA SER A 116 -7.59 -5.01 -5.06
C SER A 116 -7.16 -6.48 -5.19
N ALA A 117 -6.07 -6.75 -5.95
CA ALA A 117 -5.51 -8.10 -6.09
C ALA A 117 -4.93 -8.59 -4.75
N MET A 118 -4.24 -7.73 -4.01
CA MET A 118 -3.73 -8.03 -2.68
C MET A 118 -4.86 -8.33 -1.69
N HIS A 119 -5.93 -7.53 -1.70
CA HIS A 119 -7.12 -7.75 -0.86
C HIS A 119 -7.77 -9.11 -1.17
N HIS A 120 -7.87 -9.47 -2.44
CA HIS A 120 -8.41 -10.77 -2.83
C HIS A 120 -7.62 -11.93 -2.21
N LYS A 121 -6.29 -11.86 -2.22
CA LYS A 121 -5.43 -12.87 -1.55
C LYS A 121 -5.67 -12.91 -0.04
N ILE A 122 -5.78 -11.76 0.62
CA ILE A 122 -6.07 -11.67 2.05
C ILE A 122 -7.43 -12.28 2.36
N ILE A 123 -8.46 -11.93 1.59
CA ILE A 123 -9.83 -12.46 1.76
C ILE A 123 -9.84 -13.99 1.57
N THR A 124 -9.13 -14.50 0.57
CA THR A 124 -9.01 -15.94 0.32
C THR A 124 -8.37 -16.67 1.50
N LYS A 125 -7.25 -16.16 2.02
CA LYS A 125 -6.59 -16.72 3.22
C LYS A 125 -7.53 -16.66 4.44
N MET A 126 -8.20 -15.53 4.65
CA MET A 126 -9.15 -15.34 5.74
C MET A 126 -10.32 -16.33 5.66
N ALA A 127 -10.88 -16.53 4.49
CA ALA A 127 -11.96 -17.49 4.26
C ALA A 127 -11.50 -18.92 4.57
N HIS A 128 -10.28 -19.28 4.13
CA HIS A 128 -9.69 -20.58 4.43
C HIS A 128 -9.50 -20.79 5.93
N ILE A 129 -8.93 -19.83 6.66
CA ILE A 129 -8.69 -19.91 8.12
C ILE A 129 -10.04 -20.05 8.88
N ASN A 130 -11.08 -19.39 8.40
CA ASN A 130 -12.43 -19.45 8.99
C ASN A 130 -13.28 -20.63 8.50
N GLY A 131 -12.86 -21.39 7.49
CA GLY A 131 -13.65 -22.46 6.90
C GLY A 131 -14.96 -21.93 6.27
N VAL A 132 -14.96 -20.74 5.68
CA VAL A 132 -16.14 -20.09 5.09
C VAL A 132 -15.96 -19.90 3.58
N SER A 133 -17.09 -19.68 2.88
CA SER A 133 -17.10 -19.37 1.45
C SER A 133 -16.58 -17.97 1.18
N ILE A 134 -15.91 -17.77 0.04
CA ILE A 134 -15.48 -16.46 -0.46
C ILE A 134 -16.66 -15.69 -1.07
N VAL A 135 -17.69 -16.40 -1.54
CA VAL A 135 -18.90 -15.77 -2.09
C VAL A 135 -19.69 -15.13 -0.96
N ASP A 136 -20.04 -13.85 -1.13
CA ASP A 136 -20.81 -13.14 -0.11
C ASP A 136 -22.22 -13.73 0.03
N ASP A 137 -22.52 -14.30 1.18
CA ASP A 137 -23.87 -14.71 1.57
C ASP A 137 -24.26 -13.87 2.80
N PRO A 138 -25.08 -12.83 2.63
CA PRO A 138 -25.42 -11.91 3.71
C PRO A 138 -26.16 -12.59 4.88
N LYS A 139 -26.68 -13.80 4.69
CA LYS A 139 -27.36 -14.58 5.74
C LYS A 139 -26.38 -15.37 6.62
N LYS A 140 -25.12 -15.54 6.19
CA LYS A 140 -24.13 -16.34 6.90
C LYS A 140 -22.99 -15.46 7.41
N ARG A 141 -22.97 -15.22 8.70
CA ARG A 141 -21.79 -14.69 9.43
C ARG A 141 -21.26 -15.82 10.30
N SER A 142 -20.77 -16.86 9.64
CA SER A 142 -20.21 -18.08 10.24
C SER A 142 -18.69 -17.98 10.32
N GLY A 143 -18.08 -18.94 10.95
CA GLY A 143 -16.62 -18.95 11.19
C GLY A 143 -16.31 -18.60 12.64
N PRO A 144 -15.30 -19.27 13.21
CA PRO A 144 -14.95 -19.11 14.62
C PRO A 144 -14.29 -17.78 14.94
N TYR A 145 -13.65 -17.13 13.94
CA TYR A 145 -12.81 -15.96 14.15
C TYR A 145 -13.46 -14.69 13.62
N MET A 146 -13.21 -13.59 14.29
CA MET A 146 -13.62 -12.25 13.86
C MET A 146 -12.53 -11.60 13.03
N SER A 147 -12.89 -11.03 11.89
CA SER A 147 -11.99 -10.25 11.04
C SER A 147 -11.87 -8.82 11.57
N VAL A 148 -10.64 -8.38 11.85
CA VAL A 148 -10.39 -7.04 12.41
C VAL A 148 -9.38 -6.29 11.54
N PRO A 149 -9.84 -5.63 10.45
CA PRO A 149 -9.02 -4.72 9.70
C PRO A 149 -8.56 -3.52 10.57
N PHE A 150 -7.27 -3.17 10.48
CA PHE A 150 -6.70 -2.00 11.17
C PHE A 150 -5.73 -1.20 10.29
N GLY A 151 -5.52 -1.62 9.05
CA GLY A 151 -4.76 -0.91 8.03
C GLY A 151 -5.58 0.20 7.35
N LYS A 152 -4.92 1.26 6.89
CA LYS A 152 -5.56 2.41 6.25
C LYS A 152 -6.33 2.03 4.98
N ALA A 153 -5.76 1.15 4.17
CA ALA A 153 -6.37 0.69 2.91
C ALA A 153 -7.47 -0.37 3.12
N LEU A 154 -7.49 -1.04 4.28
CA LEU A 154 -8.37 -2.15 4.57
C LEU A 154 -9.50 -1.83 5.55
N SER A 155 -9.51 -0.65 6.16
CA SER A 155 -10.45 -0.29 7.24
C SER A 155 -11.93 -0.40 6.84
N ASP A 156 -12.24 -0.21 5.56
CA ASP A 156 -13.61 -0.26 5.04
C ASP A 156 -13.95 -1.57 4.32
N VAL A 157 -13.01 -2.53 4.32
CA VAL A 157 -13.20 -3.83 3.66
C VAL A 157 -13.98 -4.77 4.55
N LEU A 158 -15.13 -5.20 4.08
CA LEU A 158 -15.89 -6.30 4.69
C LEU A 158 -15.36 -7.64 4.19
N VAL A 159 -15.03 -8.54 5.12
CA VAL A 159 -14.60 -9.89 4.77
C VAL A 159 -15.85 -10.78 4.67
N PRO A 160 -16.14 -11.38 3.49
CA PRO A 160 -17.35 -12.17 3.29
C PRO A 160 -17.52 -13.27 4.33
N ASN A 161 -18.77 -13.48 4.76
CA ASN A 161 -19.19 -14.55 5.67
C ASN A 161 -18.49 -14.61 7.03
N THR A 162 -17.77 -13.55 7.42
CA THR A 162 -17.18 -13.42 8.76
C THR A 162 -17.78 -12.25 9.51
N VAL A 163 -17.66 -12.26 10.83
CA VAL A 163 -17.91 -11.05 11.63
C VAL A 163 -16.73 -10.11 11.42
N THR A 164 -16.99 -8.96 10.82
CA THR A 164 -15.96 -7.94 10.57
C THR A 164 -16.22 -6.70 11.40
N LYS A 165 -15.18 -6.22 12.09
CA LYS A 165 -15.21 -4.94 12.80
C LYS A 165 -13.84 -4.28 12.69
N SER A 166 -13.76 -3.16 12.00
CA SER A 166 -12.53 -2.42 11.81
C SER A 166 -12.10 -1.66 13.07
N LEU A 167 -10.77 -1.52 13.23
CA LEU A 167 -10.13 -0.54 14.10
C LEU A 167 -9.72 0.66 13.26
N HIS A 168 -10.24 1.82 13.62
CA HIS A 168 -9.96 3.07 12.92
C HIS A 168 -8.83 3.78 13.65
N ILE A 169 -7.61 3.51 13.20
CA ILE A 169 -6.38 4.11 13.71
C ILE A 169 -5.59 4.71 12.57
N GLU A 170 -4.97 5.84 12.81
CA GLU A 170 -4.25 6.60 11.79
C GLU A 170 -2.92 7.11 12.32
N LYS A 171 -2.02 7.44 11.39
CA LYS A 171 -0.74 8.05 11.66
C LYS A 171 -0.88 9.57 11.54
N TYR A 172 -0.51 10.27 12.59
CA TYR A 172 -0.52 11.73 12.67
C TYR A 172 0.91 12.25 12.74
N PHE A 173 1.31 13.02 11.75
CA PHE A 173 2.61 13.67 11.78
C PHE A 173 2.60 14.89 12.71
N ASN A 174 3.72 15.14 13.37
CA ASN A 174 3.92 16.41 14.03
C ASN A 174 4.04 17.54 13.00
N ARG A 175 3.86 18.82 13.44
CA ARG A 175 3.91 19.98 12.54
C ARG A 175 5.23 20.13 11.78
N ALA A 176 6.33 19.61 12.31
CA ALA A 176 7.62 19.62 11.63
C ALA A 176 7.80 18.47 10.62
N VAL A 177 6.84 17.54 10.55
CA VAL A 177 6.86 16.34 9.68
C VAL A 177 8.10 15.47 9.89
N LYS A 178 8.71 15.53 11.09
CA LYS A 178 9.91 14.75 11.46
C LYS A 178 9.60 13.51 12.29
N GLY A 179 8.40 13.39 12.80
CA GLY A 179 7.92 12.28 13.61
C GLY A 179 6.42 12.16 13.52
N PHE A 180 5.89 11.05 14.01
CA PHE A 180 4.46 10.78 14.03
C PHE A 180 4.05 10.04 15.29
N THR A 181 2.76 10.15 15.62
CA THR A 181 2.05 9.30 16.58
C THR A 181 1.03 8.45 15.84
N ILE A 182 0.57 7.37 16.46
CA ILE A 182 -0.54 6.58 15.97
C ILE A 182 -1.64 6.65 17.01
N ALA A 183 -2.81 7.08 16.59
CA ALA A 183 -3.98 7.26 17.45
C ALA A 183 -5.26 6.88 16.71
N GLU A 184 -6.41 7.00 17.38
CA GLU A 184 -7.70 6.84 16.72
C GLU A 184 -7.88 7.82 15.57
N THR A 185 -8.51 7.36 14.50
CA THR A 185 -8.90 8.22 13.38
C THR A 185 -9.94 9.23 13.87
N HIS A 186 -9.81 10.45 13.41
CA HIS A 186 -10.72 11.55 13.76
C HIS A 186 -12.19 11.14 13.61
N HIS A 187 -13.06 11.58 14.50
CA HIS A 187 -14.47 11.19 14.63
C HIS A 187 -14.75 9.75 15.11
N TYR A 188 -13.72 8.94 15.37
CA TYR A 188 -13.91 7.62 15.97
C TYR A 188 -13.64 7.66 17.48
N SER A 189 -14.23 6.71 18.20
CA SER A 189 -13.97 6.56 19.62
C SER A 189 -12.52 6.18 19.89
N SER A 190 -12.06 6.42 21.12
CA SER A 190 -10.70 6.09 21.52
C SER A 190 -10.32 4.63 21.18
N VAL A 191 -9.05 4.36 20.91
CA VAL A 191 -8.53 3.01 20.63
C VAL A 191 -9.01 2.01 21.68
N GLU A 192 -9.01 2.41 22.96
CA GLU A 192 -9.47 1.54 24.05
C GLU A 192 -10.94 1.15 23.89
N ASN A 193 -11.83 2.12 23.57
CA ASN A 193 -13.25 1.84 23.38
C ASN A 193 -13.52 0.99 22.13
N GLN A 194 -12.75 1.21 21.07
CA GLN A 194 -12.82 0.36 19.88
C GLN A 194 -12.43 -1.09 20.20
N VAL A 195 -11.35 -1.29 20.97
CA VAL A 195 -10.89 -2.63 21.40
C VAL A 195 -11.89 -3.29 22.34
N ARG A 196 -12.51 -2.53 23.27
CA ARG A 196 -13.62 -3.05 24.11
C ARG A 196 -14.81 -3.50 23.27
N THR A 197 -15.16 -2.77 22.24
CA THR A 197 -16.20 -3.18 21.29
C THR A 197 -15.84 -4.50 20.60
N ILE A 198 -14.58 -4.67 20.16
CA ILE A 198 -14.13 -5.93 19.58
C ILE A 198 -14.23 -7.08 20.61
N LYS A 199 -13.79 -6.85 21.84
CA LYS A 199 -13.87 -7.85 22.93
C LYS A 199 -15.30 -8.29 23.21
N SER A 200 -16.31 -7.38 23.09
CA SER A 200 -17.71 -7.69 23.36
C SER A 200 -18.32 -8.76 22.42
N PHE A 201 -17.71 -9.00 21.26
CA PHE A 201 -18.10 -10.10 20.37
C PHE A 201 -17.68 -11.47 20.90
N ASN A 202 -16.81 -11.53 21.90
CA ASN A 202 -16.34 -12.76 22.55
C ASN A 202 -15.83 -13.82 21.56
N ARG A 203 -15.04 -13.39 20.57
CA ARG A 203 -14.42 -14.23 19.54
C ARG A 203 -12.93 -13.95 19.44
N PRO A 204 -12.09 -14.96 19.19
CA PRO A 204 -10.71 -14.72 18.80
C PRO A 204 -10.65 -13.92 17.50
N VAL A 205 -9.67 -13.03 17.38
CA VAL A 205 -9.57 -12.11 16.25
C VAL A 205 -8.45 -12.48 15.29
N ILE A 206 -8.67 -12.23 14.02
CA ILE A 206 -7.62 -12.18 13.01
C ILE A 206 -7.45 -10.70 12.66
N LEU A 207 -6.27 -10.16 13.00
CA LEU A 207 -5.92 -8.79 12.68
C LEU A 207 -5.47 -8.68 11.23
N ILE A 208 -5.95 -7.67 10.49
CA ILE A 208 -5.67 -7.51 9.06
C ILE A 208 -5.07 -6.15 8.79
N ASP A 209 -3.91 -6.10 8.10
CA ASP A 209 -3.25 -4.86 7.65
C ASP A 209 -2.74 -4.99 6.21
N ASP A 210 -2.50 -3.87 5.55
CA ASP A 210 -1.91 -3.79 4.21
C ASP A 210 -0.42 -4.11 4.24
N LEU A 211 0.30 -3.55 5.23
CA LEU A 211 1.74 -3.70 5.36
C LEU A 211 2.17 -3.81 6.82
N LEU A 212 2.93 -4.84 7.12
CA LEU A 212 3.67 -4.96 8.36
C LEU A 212 5.18 -4.86 8.08
N HIS A 213 5.74 -3.66 8.31
CA HIS A 213 7.16 -3.38 8.11
C HIS A 213 7.89 -3.25 9.46
N LYS A 214 7.82 -2.08 10.11
CA LYS A 214 8.44 -1.82 11.41
C LYS A 214 7.51 -2.09 12.60
N GLY A 215 6.28 -2.49 12.35
CA GLY A 215 5.31 -2.86 13.38
C GLY A 215 4.82 -1.72 14.28
N HIS A 216 4.91 -0.46 13.86
CA HIS A 216 4.49 0.69 14.70
C HIS A 216 3.03 0.59 15.15
N ARG A 217 2.09 0.26 14.23
CA ARG A 217 0.68 0.06 14.57
C ARG A 217 0.48 -1.09 15.56
N MET A 218 1.15 -2.21 15.33
CA MET A 218 1.09 -3.36 16.25
C MET A 218 1.62 -3.03 17.64
N ARG A 219 2.75 -2.30 17.74
CA ARG A 219 3.29 -1.90 19.07
C ARG A 219 2.32 -0.98 19.81
N MET A 220 1.66 -0.07 19.12
CA MET A 220 0.65 0.80 19.73
C MET A 220 -0.60 0.02 20.15
N LEU A 221 -1.08 -0.91 19.32
CA LEU A 221 -2.33 -1.63 19.53
C LEU A 221 -2.21 -2.75 20.58
N THR A 222 -1.07 -3.46 20.60
CA THR A 222 -0.84 -4.62 21.46
C THR A 222 -1.19 -4.37 22.94
N PRO A 223 -0.78 -3.27 23.60
CA PRO A 223 -1.13 -3.01 25.01
C PRO A 223 -2.64 -2.97 25.26
N TYR A 224 -3.42 -2.38 24.35
CA TYR A 224 -4.88 -2.31 24.46
C TYR A 224 -5.54 -3.69 24.30
N LEU A 225 -5.03 -4.51 23.36
CA LEU A 225 -5.52 -5.87 23.15
C LEU A 225 -5.26 -6.75 24.38
N ILE A 226 -4.05 -6.68 24.95
CA ILE A 226 -3.68 -7.43 26.17
C ILE A 226 -4.54 -6.97 27.36
N LYS A 227 -4.62 -5.67 27.61
CA LYS A 227 -5.41 -5.09 28.71
C LYS A 227 -6.87 -5.54 28.68
N ASN A 228 -7.44 -5.63 27.49
CA ASN A 228 -8.84 -6.06 27.30
C ASN A 228 -8.98 -7.57 27.05
N GLN A 229 -7.92 -8.35 27.20
CA GLN A 229 -7.92 -9.81 27.02
C GLN A 229 -8.53 -10.26 25.69
N VAL A 230 -8.18 -9.54 24.61
CA VAL A 230 -8.57 -9.92 23.25
C VAL A 230 -7.63 -11.04 22.79
N GLU A 231 -8.20 -12.19 22.48
CA GLU A 231 -7.43 -13.32 21.95
C GLU A 231 -7.09 -13.08 20.48
N ILE A 232 -5.80 -12.98 20.14
CA ILE A 232 -5.32 -12.88 18.77
C ILE A 232 -5.06 -14.29 18.25
N LYS A 233 -5.82 -14.72 17.27
CA LYS A 233 -5.61 -15.99 16.58
C LYS A 233 -4.41 -15.89 15.64
N GLU A 234 -4.35 -14.80 14.88
CA GLU A 234 -3.37 -14.59 13.83
C GLU A 234 -3.34 -13.14 13.36
N VAL A 235 -2.23 -12.71 12.76
CA VAL A 235 -2.11 -11.46 12.01
C VAL A 235 -1.94 -11.81 10.53
N LEU A 236 -2.78 -11.25 9.68
CA LEU A 236 -2.78 -11.49 8.23
C LEU A 236 -2.56 -10.16 7.50
N VAL A 237 -1.49 -10.08 6.71
CA VAL A 237 -1.13 -8.82 6.05
C VAL A 237 -0.90 -8.98 4.55
N GLY A 238 -1.03 -7.88 3.81
CA GLY A 238 -0.73 -7.83 2.39
C GLY A 238 0.77 -8.07 2.16
N VAL A 239 1.60 -7.21 2.70
CA VAL A 239 3.06 -7.31 2.60
C VAL A 239 3.66 -7.42 3.98
N MET A 240 4.63 -8.31 4.17
CA MET A 240 5.38 -8.47 5.43
C MET A 240 6.88 -8.48 5.16
N THR A 241 7.63 -7.74 6.00
CA THR A 241 9.10 -7.76 5.93
C THR A 241 9.71 -8.74 6.93
N GLY A 242 10.98 -9.11 6.72
CA GLY A 242 11.74 -9.96 7.65
C GLY A 242 11.74 -9.39 9.06
N GLN A 243 12.02 -8.09 9.23
CA GLN A 243 11.97 -7.42 10.54
C GLN A 243 10.61 -7.55 11.23
N ALA A 244 9.54 -7.50 10.46
CA ALA A 244 8.19 -7.66 11.00
C ALA A 244 7.90 -9.11 11.39
N MET A 245 8.38 -10.06 10.60
CA MET A 245 8.27 -11.50 10.91
C MET A 245 8.97 -11.82 12.21
N ASP A 246 10.21 -11.36 12.39
CA ASP A 246 10.98 -11.56 13.62
C ASP A 246 10.24 -10.98 14.84
N MET A 247 9.74 -9.75 14.72
CA MET A 247 8.95 -9.09 15.76
C MET A 247 7.69 -9.89 16.14
N MET A 248 7.02 -10.51 15.18
CA MET A 248 5.82 -11.33 15.46
C MET A 248 6.20 -12.65 16.12
N ALA A 249 7.31 -13.26 15.69
CA ALA A 249 7.86 -14.46 16.32
C ALA A 249 8.27 -14.22 17.78
N GLU A 250 8.97 -13.10 18.07
CA GLU A 250 9.31 -12.68 19.44
C GLU A 250 8.08 -12.51 20.35
N LYS A 251 6.96 -12.07 19.78
CA LYS A 251 5.69 -11.91 20.50
C LYS A 251 4.85 -13.18 20.57
N HIS A 252 5.33 -14.29 19.99
CA HIS A 252 4.60 -15.55 19.86
C HIS A 252 3.22 -15.37 19.18
N ILE A 253 3.12 -14.43 18.25
CA ILE A 253 1.90 -14.18 17.47
C ILE A 253 2.11 -14.78 16.07
N LYS A 254 1.25 -15.72 15.69
CA LYS A 254 1.24 -16.24 14.32
C LYS A 254 0.94 -15.14 13.35
N ALA A 255 1.74 -15.01 12.29
CA ALA A 255 1.54 -14.03 11.23
C ALA A 255 1.73 -14.68 9.86
N GLU A 256 0.85 -14.30 8.92
CA GLU A 256 0.92 -14.70 7.51
C GLU A 256 0.79 -13.47 6.61
N CYS A 257 1.29 -13.58 5.38
CA CYS A 257 1.20 -12.51 4.40
C CYS A 257 0.81 -13.02 3.01
N ALA A 258 0.33 -12.08 2.17
CA ALA A 258 0.15 -12.36 0.75
C ALA A 258 1.48 -12.32 0.00
N TYR A 259 2.40 -11.41 0.43
CA TYR A 259 3.72 -11.22 -0.16
C TYR A 259 4.76 -11.04 0.94
N TYR A 260 5.84 -11.80 0.86
CA TYR A 260 6.98 -11.68 1.75
C TYR A 260 8.13 -10.95 1.06
N LEU A 261 8.62 -9.87 1.69
CA LEU A 261 9.78 -9.12 1.27
C LEU A 261 10.78 -9.11 2.43
N PRO A 262 11.92 -9.84 2.36
CA PRO A 262 12.91 -9.84 3.46
C PRO A 262 13.29 -8.43 3.91
N THR A 263 13.52 -7.55 2.94
CA THR A 263 13.85 -6.14 3.13
C THR A 263 13.06 -5.26 2.17
N LEU A 264 12.98 -3.96 2.46
CA LEU A 264 12.53 -2.94 1.52
C LEU A 264 13.19 -1.59 1.87
N GLU A 265 13.53 -0.78 0.85
CA GLU A 265 14.09 0.55 1.05
C GLU A 265 13.05 1.54 1.55
N VAL A 266 11.93 1.61 0.84
CA VAL A 266 10.83 2.52 1.13
C VAL A 266 9.51 1.97 0.59
N TRP A 267 8.44 2.38 1.23
CA TRP A 267 7.08 2.11 0.74
C TRP A 267 6.25 3.40 0.76
N LEU A 268 5.29 3.48 -0.15
CA LEU A 268 4.36 4.60 -0.26
C LEU A 268 3.00 4.15 -0.79
N ASN A 269 1.96 4.83 -0.35
CA ASN A 269 0.66 4.74 -1.00
C ASN A 269 0.61 5.79 -2.11
N GLU A 270 0.24 5.39 -3.30
CA GLU A 270 0.19 6.29 -4.45
C GLU A 270 -0.73 7.49 -4.21
N ARG A 271 -1.90 7.28 -3.60
CA ARG A 271 -2.82 8.38 -3.27
C ARG A 271 -2.20 9.46 -2.38
N ASP A 272 -1.30 9.04 -1.48
CA ASP A 272 -0.63 9.97 -0.55
C ASP A 272 0.43 10.82 -1.27
N CYS A 273 0.75 10.49 -2.54
CA CYS A 273 1.62 11.27 -3.41
C CYS A 273 0.92 12.45 -4.09
N TYR A 274 -0.41 12.46 -4.13
CA TYR A 274 -1.16 13.45 -4.91
C TYR A 274 -1.84 14.50 -4.01
N PRO A 275 -1.38 15.78 -4.03
CA PRO A 275 -1.97 16.85 -3.25
C PRO A 275 -3.48 16.97 -3.49
N PHE A 276 -4.24 17.22 -2.43
CA PHE A 276 -5.71 17.36 -2.41
C PHE A 276 -6.51 16.08 -2.72
N ILE A 277 -5.85 14.99 -3.12
CA ILE A 277 -6.48 13.69 -3.38
C ILE A 277 -6.32 12.78 -2.15
N GLY A 278 -5.11 12.71 -1.61
CA GLY A 278 -4.78 11.94 -0.42
C GLY A 278 -3.76 12.66 0.44
N GLY A 279 -3.13 11.94 1.33
CA GLY A 279 -2.09 12.43 2.22
C GLY A 279 -2.20 11.82 3.60
N ASP A 280 -1.19 12.11 4.43
CA ASP A 280 -1.18 11.77 5.84
C ASP A 280 -1.66 12.98 6.68
N SER A 281 -2.23 12.70 7.85
CA SER A 281 -2.74 13.76 8.74
C SER A 281 -1.64 14.39 9.59
N ILE A 282 -1.75 15.71 9.84
CA ILE A 282 -0.95 16.41 10.86
C ILE A 282 -1.75 16.48 12.15
N ASP A 283 -1.08 16.27 13.28
CA ASP A 283 -1.64 16.51 14.59
C ASP A 283 -1.81 18.01 14.85
N ASN A 284 -3.06 18.44 14.93
CA ASN A 284 -3.46 19.82 15.24
C ASN A 284 -3.99 19.95 16.68
N ALA A 285 -3.45 19.22 17.64
CA ALA A 285 -3.90 19.17 19.03
C ALA A 285 -4.16 20.53 19.72
N HIS A 286 -3.89 21.65 19.05
CA HIS A 286 -4.05 23.00 19.56
C HIS A 286 -4.85 23.94 18.64
N ASP A 287 -5.52 23.43 17.61
CA ASP A 287 -6.30 24.28 16.73
C ASP A 287 -7.76 24.36 17.18
N TYR A 288 -8.07 25.42 17.91
CA TYR A 288 -9.39 25.71 18.49
C TYR A 288 -10.42 26.21 17.47
N SER A 289 -10.17 26.08 16.18
CA SER A 289 -11.02 26.69 15.14
C SER A 289 -12.38 26.01 14.93
N GLY A 290 -12.75 25.02 15.72
CA GLY A 290 -14.08 24.38 15.65
C GLY A 290 -14.35 23.57 14.37
N TYR A 291 -13.43 23.58 13.42
CA TYR A 291 -13.47 22.76 12.21
C TYR A 291 -12.62 21.54 12.44
N ASP A 292 -13.27 20.47 12.77
CA ASP A 292 -12.74 19.14 13.09
C ASP A 292 -11.99 18.44 11.95
N ARG A 293 -11.22 19.13 11.14
CA ARG A 293 -10.42 18.49 10.07
C ARG A 293 -8.96 18.76 10.31
N ASN A 294 -8.25 17.70 10.69
CA ASN A 294 -6.80 17.70 10.58
C ASN A 294 -6.43 17.91 9.12
N PRO A 295 -5.64 18.93 8.77
CA PRO A 295 -5.24 19.13 7.40
C PRO A 295 -4.44 17.91 6.94
N SER A 296 -4.81 17.38 5.79
CA SER A 296 -4.05 16.35 5.11
C SER A 296 -2.67 16.90 4.76
N VAL A 297 -1.61 16.23 5.22
CA VAL A 297 -0.25 16.53 4.82
C VAL A 297 0.11 15.67 3.65
N ASN A 298 0.24 16.32 2.53
CA ASN A 298 0.95 15.70 1.44
C ASN A 298 2.47 15.85 1.71
N LEU A 299 3.14 14.74 1.99
CA LEU A 299 4.59 14.68 2.25
C LEU A 299 5.45 15.15 1.07
N ILE A 300 4.82 15.51 -0.04
CA ILE A 300 5.42 15.67 -1.37
C ILE A 300 5.29 17.10 -1.89
N LEU A 301 4.85 18.03 -1.07
CA LEU A 301 4.86 19.43 -1.47
C LEU A 301 6.31 19.90 -1.71
N PRO A 302 6.56 20.79 -2.70
CA PRO A 302 7.91 21.21 -3.08
C PRO A 302 8.76 21.79 -1.94
N TYR A 303 8.12 22.23 -0.87
CA TYR A 303 8.74 22.80 0.32
C TYR A 303 8.91 21.78 1.47
N VAL A 304 8.42 20.56 1.30
CA VAL A 304 8.63 19.46 2.26
C VAL A 304 9.57 18.45 1.61
N LYS A 305 10.78 18.30 2.14
CA LYS A 305 11.69 17.25 1.68
C LYS A 305 11.11 15.91 2.10
N PRO A 306 10.70 15.04 1.16
CA PRO A 306 10.12 13.75 1.51
C PRO A 306 11.12 12.92 2.32
N ALA A 307 10.71 12.41 3.48
CA ALA A 307 11.59 11.70 4.40
C ALA A 307 12.20 10.41 3.81
N PHE A 308 11.59 9.86 2.77
CA PHE A 308 12.06 8.66 2.10
C PHE A 308 13.10 8.95 1.00
N ILE A 309 13.22 10.20 0.52
CA ILE A 309 14.22 10.58 -0.47
C ILE A 309 15.50 11.00 0.28
N LYS A 310 16.23 10.01 0.82
CA LYS A 310 17.38 10.28 1.69
C LYS A 310 18.65 10.70 0.93
N HIS A 311 18.83 10.22 -0.30
CA HIS A 311 20.07 10.32 -1.05
C HIS A 311 19.90 10.87 -2.47
N SER A 312 18.74 11.46 -2.79
CA SER A 312 18.49 11.96 -4.13
C SER A 312 19.15 13.33 -4.35
N ASP A 313 19.58 13.50 -5.57
CA ASP A 313 19.82 14.80 -6.17
C ASP A 313 18.63 15.75 -5.90
N PRO A 314 18.87 17.00 -5.48
CA PRO A 314 17.82 18.00 -5.29
C PRO A 314 16.90 18.15 -6.51
N ASP A 315 17.43 18.03 -7.72
CA ASP A 315 16.68 18.13 -8.97
C ASP A 315 15.71 16.94 -9.14
N ALA A 316 16.13 15.74 -8.76
CA ALA A 316 15.26 14.56 -8.76
C ALA A 316 14.10 14.69 -7.75
N ALA A 317 14.37 15.22 -6.56
CA ALA A 317 13.35 15.48 -5.53
C ALA A 317 12.35 16.56 -5.99
N PHE A 318 12.83 17.61 -6.64
CA PHE A 318 11.99 18.66 -7.22
C PHE A 318 11.11 18.10 -8.34
N LEU A 319 11.70 17.34 -9.27
CA LEU A 319 10.97 16.71 -10.36
C LEU A 319 9.87 15.77 -9.85
N TYR A 320 10.15 15.01 -8.79
CA TYR A 320 9.16 14.17 -8.14
C TYR A 320 7.98 14.99 -7.61
N SER A 321 8.24 16.03 -6.83
CA SER A 321 7.20 16.92 -6.30
C SER A 321 6.37 17.57 -7.43
N LEU A 322 7.02 18.01 -8.49
CA LEU A 322 6.36 18.59 -9.66
C LEU A 322 5.48 17.56 -10.39
N THR A 323 5.95 16.31 -10.51
CA THR A 323 5.19 15.22 -11.12
C THR A 323 3.94 14.91 -10.31
N CYS A 324 4.07 14.84 -8.97
CA CYS A 324 2.92 14.61 -8.08
C CYS A 324 1.86 15.72 -8.19
N LEU A 325 2.28 16.99 -8.28
CA LEU A 325 1.37 18.14 -8.52
C LEU A 325 0.68 18.05 -9.87
N LYS A 326 1.42 17.70 -10.94
CA LYS A 326 0.85 17.54 -12.29
C LYS A 326 -0.16 16.40 -12.32
N ASN A 327 0.14 15.28 -11.66
CA ASN A 327 -0.77 14.14 -11.56
C ASN A 327 -2.05 14.51 -10.80
N ALA A 328 -1.92 15.18 -9.65
CA ALA A 328 -3.08 15.66 -8.90
C ALA A 328 -3.97 16.58 -9.78
N ARG A 329 -3.35 17.53 -10.50
CA ARG A 329 -4.07 18.41 -11.42
C ARG A 329 -4.76 17.64 -12.55
N LEU A 330 -4.09 16.65 -13.15
CA LEU A 330 -4.66 15.79 -14.20
C LEU A 330 -5.92 15.09 -13.70
N ILE A 331 -5.84 14.43 -12.55
CA ILE A 331 -6.96 13.67 -11.98
C ILE A 331 -8.11 14.62 -11.62
N MET A 332 -7.83 15.71 -10.90
CA MET A 332 -8.86 16.65 -10.45
C MET A 332 -9.56 17.34 -11.63
N LYS A 333 -8.80 17.74 -12.67
CA LYS A 333 -9.39 18.33 -13.86
C LYS A 333 -10.27 17.34 -14.60
N THR A 334 -9.83 16.10 -14.78
CA THR A 334 -10.64 15.06 -15.42
C THR A 334 -11.93 14.79 -14.64
N LEU A 335 -11.86 14.72 -13.30
CA LEU A 335 -13.06 14.58 -12.46
C LEU A 335 -14.01 15.77 -12.63
N GLN A 336 -13.50 17.00 -12.68
CA GLN A 336 -14.31 18.19 -12.89
C GLN A 336 -14.99 18.16 -14.27
N ASP A 337 -14.25 17.84 -15.33
CA ASP A 337 -14.78 17.78 -16.70
C ASP A 337 -15.90 16.73 -16.80
N VAL A 338 -15.69 15.52 -16.23
CA VAL A 338 -16.71 14.46 -16.19
C VAL A 338 -17.92 14.88 -15.38
N TYR A 339 -17.73 15.55 -14.23
CA TYR A 339 -18.83 16.04 -13.40
C TYR A 339 -19.68 17.11 -14.09
N GLN A 340 -19.09 17.97 -14.90
CA GLN A 340 -19.82 19.02 -15.64
C GLN A 340 -20.62 18.49 -16.83
N GLU A 341 -20.27 17.29 -17.32
CA GLU A 341 -20.97 16.63 -18.43
C GLU A 341 -22.13 15.73 -17.93
N THR A 342 -22.22 15.49 -16.60
CA THR A 342 -23.24 14.63 -15.99
C THR A 342 -24.40 15.44 -15.46
#